data_af81c216f12329e2d5590439f25b43b5
#
_entry.id   af81c216f12329e2d5590439f25b43b5
#
_cell.length_a   1.000
_cell.length_b   1.000
_cell.length_c   1.000
_cell.angle_alpha   90.00
_cell.angle_beta   90.00
_cell.angle_gamma   90.00
#
_symmetry.space_group_name_H-M   'P 1'
#
loop_
_entity.id
_entity.type
_entity.pdbx_description
1 polymer ?
#
loop_
_entity_poly.entity_id
_entity_poly.type
_entity_poly.pdbx_seq_one_letter_code
_entity_poly.pdbx_strand_id
1 'polypeptide(L)'
;YYDIIDEESALHTLEWLLERGHRVYFDAIKLFSAGISPSITDEILTPDERLDTPRYMKNMKEMIESLIEKGYIRSQADLQNQSVLAWDMGRLVLIARCCFECGYITEEKAWCYMEEAHKKCCAVYGDWKEFAAGYVIGRCMWGGMKQMPGGIMGIAEGLLRDPESPWQKVRLHVFEM
;
A
#
# COMPACT_ATOMS: atom_id res chain seq x y z
N TYR A 1 -9.72 -8.06 11.53
CA TYR A 1 -9.49 -7.20 10.36
C TYR A 1 -9.20 -7.99 9.08
N TYR A 2 -8.67 -9.23 9.24
CA TYR A 2 -8.39 -10.18 8.17
C TYR A 2 -8.88 -11.59 8.54
N ASP A 3 -9.66 -11.71 9.61
CA ASP A 3 -10.16 -12.98 10.16
C ASP A 3 -9.05 -14.02 10.37
N ILE A 4 -7.84 -13.54 10.77
CA ILE A 4 -6.69 -14.39 11.06
C ILE A 4 -6.89 -15.01 12.42
N ILE A 5 -6.97 -16.35 12.46
CA ILE A 5 -7.23 -17.13 13.69
C ILE A 5 -6.20 -18.23 13.95
N ASP A 6 -5.34 -18.52 12.97
CA ASP A 6 -4.35 -19.58 12.99
C ASP A 6 -3.22 -19.34 11.97
N GLU A 7 -2.28 -20.29 11.89
CA GLU A 7 -1.15 -20.21 10.95
C GLU A 7 -1.59 -20.20 9.50
N GLU A 8 -2.58 -21.02 9.12
CA GLU A 8 -3.04 -21.14 7.72
C GLU A 8 -3.62 -19.80 7.21
N SER A 9 -4.52 -19.21 7.99
CA SER A 9 -5.11 -17.91 7.66
C SER A 9 -4.11 -16.76 7.71
N ALA A 10 -3.09 -16.84 8.60
CA ALA A 10 -1.99 -15.89 8.64
C ALA A 10 -1.15 -15.94 7.36
N LEU A 11 -0.70 -17.12 6.95
CA LEU A 11 0.10 -17.32 5.75
C LEU A 11 -0.68 -16.91 4.49
N HIS A 12 -1.94 -17.33 4.37
CA HIS A 12 -2.81 -16.93 3.26
C HIS A 12 -2.89 -15.40 3.11
N THR A 13 -3.09 -14.69 4.23
CA THR A 13 -3.17 -13.21 4.22
C THR A 13 -1.85 -12.56 3.85
N LEU A 14 -0.74 -13.06 4.39
CA LEU A 14 0.60 -12.53 4.10
C LEU A 14 0.98 -12.75 2.63
N GLU A 15 0.73 -13.94 2.10
CA GLU A 15 0.96 -14.27 0.69
C GLU A 15 0.09 -13.41 -0.24
N TRP A 16 -1.21 -13.25 0.11
CA TRP A 16 -2.08 -12.38 -0.67
C TRP A 16 -1.56 -10.94 -0.71
N LEU A 17 -1.14 -10.37 0.43
CA LEU A 17 -0.55 -9.01 0.47
C LEU A 17 0.74 -8.94 -0.34
N LEU A 18 1.59 -9.96 -0.25
CA LEU A 18 2.88 -10.00 -0.92
C LEU A 18 2.74 -10.08 -2.45
N GLU A 19 1.82 -10.92 -2.95
CA GLU A 19 1.73 -11.22 -4.37
C GLU A 19 0.66 -10.39 -5.08
N ARG A 20 -0.43 -10.03 -4.40
CA ARG A 20 -1.57 -9.39 -5.02
C ARG A 20 -1.95 -8.07 -4.33
N GLY A 21 -2.42 -8.14 -3.09
CA GLY A 21 -2.78 -6.99 -2.25
C GLY A 21 -3.90 -6.11 -2.83
N HIS A 22 -4.04 -4.91 -2.28
CA HIS A 22 -5.01 -3.92 -2.76
C HIS A 22 -4.51 -3.14 -3.99
N ARG A 23 -3.23 -3.28 -4.36
CA ARG A 23 -2.68 -2.61 -5.55
C ARG A 23 -3.36 -3.02 -6.83
N VAL A 24 -3.96 -4.20 -6.91
CA VAL A 24 -4.73 -4.64 -8.08
C VAL A 24 -5.87 -3.71 -8.43
N TYR A 25 -6.54 -3.13 -7.42
CA TYR A 25 -7.59 -2.13 -7.63
C TYR A 25 -7.02 -0.82 -8.13
N PHE A 26 -5.86 -0.41 -7.64
CA PHE A 26 -5.20 0.81 -8.10
C PHE A 26 -4.76 0.68 -9.56
N ASP A 27 -4.20 -0.47 -9.92
CA ASP A 27 -3.79 -0.75 -11.30
C ASP A 27 -5.00 -0.78 -12.24
N ALA A 28 -6.12 -1.37 -11.83
CA ALA A 28 -7.37 -1.30 -12.57
C ALA A 28 -7.87 0.15 -12.73
N ILE A 29 -7.83 0.97 -11.67
CA ILE A 29 -8.21 2.38 -11.71
C ILE A 29 -7.34 3.16 -12.70
N LYS A 30 -6.02 2.90 -12.75
CA LYS A 30 -5.12 3.50 -13.74
C LYS A 30 -5.53 3.15 -15.17
N LEU A 31 -5.83 1.88 -15.43
CA LEU A 31 -6.27 1.42 -16.75
C LEU A 31 -7.59 2.07 -17.17
N PHE A 32 -8.59 2.13 -16.29
CA PHE A 32 -9.84 2.85 -16.56
C PHE A 32 -9.61 4.33 -16.85
N SER A 33 -8.73 4.97 -16.08
CA SER A 33 -8.41 6.40 -16.26
C SER A 33 -7.66 6.67 -17.56
N ALA A 34 -6.95 5.68 -18.09
CA ALA A 34 -6.28 5.73 -19.40
C ALA A 34 -7.22 5.42 -20.57
N GLY A 35 -8.50 5.16 -20.32
CA GLY A 35 -9.47 4.83 -21.37
C GLY A 35 -9.33 3.41 -21.92
N ILE A 36 -8.64 2.54 -21.21
CA ILE A 36 -8.47 1.13 -21.62
C ILE A 36 -9.77 0.38 -21.39
N SER A 37 -10.11 -0.50 -22.34
CA SER A 37 -11.37 -1.25 -22.34
C SER A 37 -11.60 -2.05 -21.03
N PRO A 38 -12.82 -2.07 -20.49
CA PRO A 38 -13.17 -2.90 -19.34
C PRO A 38 -12.80 -4.39 -19.49
N SER A 39 -12.77 -4.93 -20.72
CA SER A 39 -12.38 -6.33 -20.95
C SER A 39 -10.95 -6.65 -20.47
N ILE A 40 -10.01 -5.70 -20.53
CA ILE A 40 -8.64 -5.90 -20.04
C ILE A 40 -8.61 -5.91 -18.51
N THR A 41 -9.42 -5.07 -17.86
CA THR A 41 -9.53 -5.08 -16.40
C THR A 41 -10.21 -6.34 -15.89
N ASP A 42 -11.07 -6.97 -16.69
CA ASP A 42 -11.70 -8.24 -16.39
C ASP A 42 -10.72 -9.42 -16.37
N GLU A 43 -9.58 -9.30 -17.04
CA GLU A 43 -8.49 -10.29 -16.98
C GLU A 43 -7.62 -10.13 -15.74
N ILE A 44 -7.54 -8.92 -15.19
CA ILE A 44 -6.70 -8.60 -14.03
C ILE A 44 -7.42 -8.86 -12.71
N LEU A 45 -8.72 -8.54 -12.64
CA LEU A 45 -9.54 -8.62 -11.43
C LEU A 45 -10.34 -9.92 -11.38
N THR A 46 -10.37 -10.54 -10.20
CA THR A 46 -11.32 -11.63 -9.91
C THR A 46 -12.76 -11.10 -9.90
N PRO A 47 -13.78 -11.98 -10.01
CA PRO A 47 -15.19 -11.55 -9.91
C PRO A 47 -15.50 -10.73 -8.65
N ASP A 48 -14.97 -11.15 -7.48
CA ASP A 48 -15.17 -10.45 -6.21
C ASP A 48 -14.48 -9.09 -6.18
N GLU A 49 -13.26 -8.99 -6.69
CA GLU A 49 -12.54 -7.73 -6.81
C GLU A 49 -13.25 -6.72 -7.72
N ARG A 50 -13.93 -7.19 -8.78
CA ARG A 50 -14.75 -6.33 -9.63
C ARG A 50 -15.92 -5.69 -8.90
N LEU A 51 -16.50 -6.38 -7.93
CA LEU A 51 -17.58 -5.83 -7.11
C LEU A 51 -17.11 -4.68 -6.21
N ASP A 52 -15.87 -4.74 -5.74
CA ASP A 52 -15.29 -3.72 -4.86
C ASP A 52 -14.68 -2.53 -5.63
N THR A 53 -14.28 -2.70 -6.88
CA THR A 53 -13.59 -1.68 -7.69
C THR A 53 -14.33 -0.34 -7.76
N PRO A 54 -15.68 -0.26 -7.96
CA PRO A 54 -16.39 1.02 -7.99
C PRO A 54 -16.24 1.83 -6.70
N ARG A 55 -16.16 1.17 -5.54
CA ARG A 55 -15.94 1.81 -4.25
C ARG A 55 -14.56 2.47 -4.21
N TYR A 56 -13.51 1.77 -4.63
CA TYR A 56 -12.15 2.29 -4.66
C TYR A 56 -11.98 3.43 -5.67
N MET A 57 -12.62 3.33 -6.84
CA MET A 57 -12.67 4.42 -7.82
C MET A 57 -13.32 5.69 -7.24
N LYS A 58 -14.44 5.53 -6.54
CA LYS A 58 -15.11 6.64 -5.86
C LYS A 58 -14.20 7.27 -4.81
N ASN A 59 -13.59 6.47 -3.94
CA ASN A 59 -12.67 6.94 -2.92
C ASN A 59 -11.53 7.74 -3.54
N MET A 60 -10.89 7.23 -4.59
CA MET A 60 -9.81 7.94 -5.28
C MET A 60 -10.27 9.28 -5.84
N LYS A 61 -11.42 9.31 -6.52
CA LYS A 61 -11.98 10.54 -7.09
C LYS A 61 -12.19 11.61 -6.01
N GLU A 62 -12.72 11.24 -4.86
CA GLU A 62 -12.95 12.14 -3.73
C GLU A 62 -11.64 12.65 -3.08
N MET A 63 -10.55 11.90 -3.22
CA MET A 63 -9.26 12.21 -2.59
C MET A 63 -8.28 12.98 -3.46
N ILE A 64 -8.51 13.08 -4.77
CA ILE A 64 -7.56 13.71 -5.72
C ILE A 64 -7.18 15.12 -5.31
N GLU A 65 -8.16 15.98 -4.99
CA GLU A 65 -7.90 17.37 -4.61
C GLU A 65 -7.02 17.46 -3.36
N SER A 66 -7.32 16.66 -2.33
CA SER A 66 -6.52 16.62 -1.10
C SER A 66 -5.09 16.09 -1.35
N LEU A 67 -4.92 15.11 -2.23
CA LEU A 67 -3.62 14.59 -2.59
C LEU A 67 -2.77 15.63 -3.34
N ILE A 68 -3.40 16.45 -4.20
CA ILE A 68 -2.74 17.56 -4.90
C ILE A 68 -2.38 18.67 -3.91
N GLU A 69 -3.33 19.10 -3.06
CA GLU A 69 -3.11 20.15 -2.07
C GLU A 69 -1.95 19.81 -1.12
N LYS A 70 -1.85 18.56 -0.72
CA LYS A 70 -0.78 18.06 0.17
C LYS A 70 0.52 17.70 -0.58
N GLY A 71 0.56 17.82 -1.89
CA GLY A 71 1.77 17.60 -2.69
C GLY A 71 2.19 16.14 -2.88
N TYR A 72 1.28 15.17 -2.67
CA TYR A 72 1.53 13.76 -2.97
C TYR A 72 1.50 13.48 -4.48
N ILE A 73 0.69 14.22 -5.21
CA ILE A 73 0.65 14.23 -6.68
C ILE A 73 0.53 15.68 -7.15
N ARG A 74 0.96 15.98 -8.37
CA ARG A 74 0.85 17.33 -8.99
C ARG A 74 -0.46 17.50 -9.74
N SER A 75 -1.01 16.39 -10.24
CA SER A 75 -2.25 16.35 -11.01
C SER A 75 -2.84 14.94 -10.96
N GLN A 76 -4.10 14.79 -11.38
CA GLN A 76 -4.71 13.48 -11.52
C GLN A 76 -3.92 12.57 -12.47
N ALA A 77 -3.32 13.12 -13.54
CA ALA A 77 -2.52 12.37 -14.50
C ALA A 77 -1.27 11.72 -13.84
N ASP A 78 -0.73 12.33 -12.79
CA ASP A 78 0.43 11.77 -12.06
C ASP A 78 0.13 10.42 -11.41
N LEU A 79 -1.14 10.08 -11.18
CA LEU A 79 -1.52 8.76 -10.67
C LEU A 79 -1.02 7.62 -11.56
N GLN A 80 -0.89 7.84 -12.87
CA GLN A 80 -0.37 6.83 -13.80
C GLN A 80 1.06 6.39 -13.45
N ASN A 81 1.84 7.29 -12.87
CA ASN A 81 3.24 7.05 -12.49
C ASN A 81 3.39 6.61 -11.03
N GLN A 82 2.29 6.51 -10.28
CA GLN A 82 2.33 6.10 -8.87
C GLN A 82 2.17 4.60 -8.72
N SER A 83 2.71 4.09 -7.62
CA SER A 83 2.46 2.74 -7.12
C SER A 83 1.91 2.82 -5.70
N VAL A 84 0.98 1.95 -5.35
CA VAL A 84 0.47 1.81 -3.98
C VAL A 84 1.00 0.55 -3.28
N LEU A 85 2.06 -0.05 -3.82
CA LEU A 85 2.73 -1.20 -3.22
C LEU A 85 3.08 -0.95 -1.75
N ALA A 86 3.51 0.27 -1.40
CA ALA A 86 3.84 0.66 -0.03
C ALA A 86 2.68 0.44 0.96
N TRP A 87 1.43 0.63 0.53
CA TRP A 87 0.25 0.36 1.34
C TRP A 87 0.13 -1.13 1.68
N ASP A 88 0.30 -2.01 0.70
CA ASP A 88 0.23 -3.45 0.92
C ASP A 88 1.42 -3.95 1.75
N MET A 89 2.64 -3.52 1.43
CA MET A 89 3.85 -3.95 2.13
C MET A 89 3.90 -3.43 3.57
N GLY A 90 3.50 -2.19 3.83
CA GLY A 90 3.41 -1.68 5.19
C GLY A 90 2.40 -2.44 6.05
N ARG A 91 1.29 -2.89 5.45
CA ARG A 91 0.31 -3.74 6.13
C ARG A 91 0.82 -5.16 6.31
N LEU A 92 1.53 -5.71 5.34
CA LEU A 92 2.18 -7.01 5.45
C LEU A 92 3.14 -7.05 6.65
N VAL A 93 4.01 -6.05 6.77
CA VAL A 93 4.94 -5.93 7.91
C VAL A 93 4.20 -5.87 9.25
N LEU A 94 3.13 -5.06 9.34
CA LEU A 94 2.30 -4.98 10.54
C LEU A 94 1.67 -6.34 10.88
N ILE A 95 1.07 -7.01 9.88
CA ILE A 95 0.38 -8.29 10.08
C ILE A 95 1.37 -9.40 10.42
N ALA A 96 2.53 -9.48 9.77
CA ALA A 96 3.56 -10.47 10.09
C ALA A 96 4.00 -10.35 11.56
N ARG A 97 4.23 -9.13 12.04
CA ARG A 97 4.54 -8.88 13.46
C ARG A 97 3.40 -9.30 14.38
N CYS A 98 2.16 -8.91 14.08
CA CYS A 98 1.00 -9.30 14.88
C CYS A 98 0.80 -10.83 14.91
N CYS A 99 0.97 -11.51 13.78
CA CYS A 99 0.86 -12.98 13.72
C CYS A 99 1.96 -13.67 14.52
N PHE A 100 3.18 -13.14 14.53
CA PHE A 100 4.25 -13.62 15.40
C PHE A 100 3.89 -13.42 16.89
N GLU A 101 3.49 -12.22 17.30
CA GLU A 101 3.08 -11.92 18.68
C GLU A 101 1.90 -12.79 19.17
N CYS A 102 0.99 -13.16 18.27
CA CYS A 102 -0.11 -14.08 18.57
C CYS A 102 0.30 -15.56 18.54
N GLY A 103 1.54 -15.89 18.16
CA GLY A 103 2.02 -17.26 18.05
C GLY A 103 1.49 -18.05 16.86
N TYR A 104 0.95 -17.36 15.84
CA TYR A 104 0.46 -18.01 14.61
C TYR A 104 1.59 -18.37 13.64
N ILE A 105 2.69 -17.61 13.65
CA ILE A 105 3.89 -17.90 12.83
C ILE A 105 5.15 -17.76 13.67
N THR A 106 6.24 -18.39 13.23
CA THR A 106 7.55 -18.25 13.88
C THR A 106 8.19 -16.90 13.57
N GLU A 107 9.17 -16.50 14.40
CA GLU A 107 9.95 -15.28 14.18
C GLU A 107 10.66 -15.30 12.81
N GLU A 108 11.24 -16.44 12.44
CA GLU A 108 11.91 -16.61 11.15
C GLU A 108 10.95 -16.37 9.98
N LYS A 109 9.73 -16.92 10.04
CA LYS A 109 8.71 -16.68 9.02
C LYS A 109 8.33 -15.20 8.94
N ALA A 110 8.13 -14.55 10.09
CA ALA A 110 7.82 -13.12 10.12
C ALA A 110 8.93 -12.30 9.45
N TRP A 111 10.21 -12.57 9.77
CA TRP A 111 11.34 -11.91 9.15
C TRP A 111 11.43 -12.17 7.65
N CYS A 112 11.22 -13.40 7.18
CA CYS A 112 11.20 -13.70 5.75
C CYS A 112 10.19 -12.84 5.00
N TYR A 113 8.96 -12.72 5.50
CA TYR A 113 7.94 -11.87 4.86
C TYR A 113 8.31 -10.38 4.89
N MET A 114 8.86 -9.88 6.01
CA MET A 114 9.29 -8.48 6.12
C MET A 114 10.45 -8.14 5.19
N GLU A 115 11.41 -9.05 5.03
CA GLU A 115 12.52 -8.90 4.09
C GLU A 115 12.05 -8.88 2.63
N GLU A 116 11.14 -9.78 2.24
CA GLU A 116 10.56 -9.78 0.90
C GLU A 116 9.75 -8.50 0.64
N ALA A 117 9.00 -8.00 1.63
CA ALA A 117 8.31 -6.73 1.53
C ALA A 117 9.30 -5.56 1.31
N HIS A 118 10.41 -5.55 2.05
CA HIS A 118 11.47 -4.56 1.88
C HIS A 118 12.10 -4.61 0.49
N LYS A 119 12.48 -5.81 0.00
CA LYS A 119 13.03 -5.99 -1.35
C LYS A 119 12.07 -5.46 -2.44
N LYS A 120 10.77 -5.80 -2.34
CA LYS A 120 9.75 -5.28 -3.28
C LYS A 120 9.63 -3.75 -3.20
N CYS A 121 9.68 -3.16 -2.00
CA CYS A 121 9.66 -1.71 -1.84
C CYS A 121 10.89 -1.04 -2.45
N CYS A 122 12.08 -1.56 -2.22
CA CYS A 122 13.32 -1.06 -2.81
C CYS A 122 13.34 -1.13 -4.34
N ALA A 123 12.65 -2.10 -4.94
CA ALA A 123 12.54 -2.19 -6.39
C ALA A 123 11.63 -1.11 -7.01
N VAL A 124 10.75 -0.47 -6.21
CA VAL A 124 9.72 0.47 -6.69
C VAL A 124 9.98 1.90 -6.24
N TYR A 125 10.49 2.10 -5.02
CA TYR A 125 10.64 3.42 -4.40
C TYR A 125 12.12 3.76 -4.20
N GLY A 126 12.52 4.95 -4.60
CA GLY A 126 13.89 5.44 -4.44
C GLY A 126 14.20 5.91 -3.02
N ASP A 127 13.21 6.37 -2.29
CA ASP A 127 13.36 6.91 -0.92
C ASP A 127 12.08 6.78 -0.09
N TRP A 128 12.17 7.20 1.19
CA TRP A 128 11.02 7.21 2.10
C TRP A 128 9.93 8.18 1.69
N LYS A 129 10.23 9.22 0.93
CA LYS A 129 9.22 10.17 0.44
C LYS A 129 8.34 9.54 -0.62
N GLU A 130 8.92 8.80 -1.55
CA GLU A 130 8.18 8.04 -2.56
C GLU A 130 7.37 6.92 -1.91
N PHE A 131 7.97 6.19 -0.96
CA PHE A 131 7.25 5.19 -0.16
C PHE A 131 6.05 5.80 0.56
N ALA A 132 6.23 6.96 1.24
CA ALA A 132 5.14 7.66 1.93
C ALA A 132 4.02 8.04 0.97
N ALA A 133 4.35 8.54 -0.22
CA ALA A 133 3.36 8.89 -1.23
C ALA A 133 2.53 7.66 -1.65
N GLY A 134 3.20 6.56 -1.98
CA GLY A 134 2.53 5.29 -2.32
C GLY A 134 1.63 4.77 -1.19
N TYR A 135 2.12 4.84 0.06
CA TYR A 135 1.35 4.42 1.23
C TYR A 135 0.09 5.28 1.43
N VAL A 136 0.24 6.61 1.39
CA VAL A 136 -0.87 7.56 1.56
C VAL A 136 -1.91 7.41 0.45
N ILE A 137 -1.48 7.32 -0.82
CA ILE A 137 -2.38 7.13 -1.95
C ILE A 137 -3.17 5.82 -1.80
N GLY A 138 -2.50 4.71 -1.48
CA GLY A 138 -3.14 3.42 -1.25
C GLY A 138 -4.14 3.46 -0.08
N ARG A 139 -3.79 4.14 1.00
CA ARG A 139 -4.67 4.33 2.15
C ARG A 139 -5.91 5.17 1.80
N CYS A 140 -5.73 6.22 1.00
CA CYS A 140 -6.83 7.05 0.50
C CYS A 140 -7.76 6.26 -0.40
N MET A 141 -7.23 5.48 -1.33
CA MET A 141 -8.01 4.57 -2.16
C MET A 141 -8.83 3.60 -1.32
N TRP A 142 -8.20 2.95 -0.33
CA TRP A 142 -8.87 1.94 0.50
C TRP A 142 -9.98 2.55 1.37
N GLY A 143 -9.72 3.68 2.04
CA GLY A 143 -10.57 4.23 3.08
C GLY A 143 -11.43 5.43 2.66
N GLY A 144 -11.03 6.17 1.62
CA GLY A 144 -11.69 7.41 1.21
C GLY A 144 -11.76 8.45 2.33
N MET A 145 -12.64 9.43 2.17
CA MET A 145 -12.88 10.50 3.16
C MET A 145 -13.33 9.99 4.54
N LYS A 146 -14.05 8.87 4.57
CA LYS A 146 -14.63 8.33 5.83
C LYS A 146 -13.59 7.88 6.85
N GLN A 147 -12.37 7.58 6.41
CA GLN A 147 -11.29 7.05 7.25
C GLN A 147 -10.29 8.13 7.70
N MET A 148 -10.70 9.40 7.66
CA MET A 148 -9.90 10.56 8.12
C MET A 148 -8.47 10.54 7.58
N PRO A 149 -8.29 10.68 6.24
CA PRO A 149 -6.96 10.58 5.62
C PRO A 149 -5.97 11.63 6.12
N GLY A 150 -6.43 12.74 6.69
CA GLY A 150 -5.58 13.76 7.32
C GLY A 150 -4.69 13.22 8.43
N GLY A 151 -5.13 12.17 9.16
CA GLY A 151 -4.31 11.52 10.18
C GLY A 151 -3.08 10.83 9.59
N ILE A 152 -3.27 10.03 8.53
CA ILE A 152 -2.15 9.32 7.89
C ILE A 152 -1.20 10.27 7.16
N MET A 153 -1.73 11.32 6.53
CA MET A 153 -0.92 12.36 5.90
C MET A 153 -0.06 13.08 6.93
N GLY A 154 -0.62 13.45 8.09
CA GLY A 154 0.13 14.08 9.19
C GLY A 154 1.21 13.16 9.77
N ILE A 155 0.94 11.86 9.91
CA ILE A 155 1.93 10.87 10.35
C ILE A 155 3.07 10.78 9.33
N ALA A 156 2.76 10.66 8.04
CA ALA A 156 3.76 10.59 6.97
C ALA A 156 4.64 11.86 6.93
N GLU A 157 4.03 13.05 7.05
CA GLU A 157 4.77 14.31 7.16
C GLU A 157 5.68 14.35 8.40
N GLY A 158 5.19 13.89 9.54
CA GLY A 158 5.97 13.79 10.77
C GLY A 158 7.18 12.89 10.59
N LEU A 159 6.99 11.68 10.06
CA LEU A 159 8.07 10.73 9.81
C LEU A 159 9.12 11.27 8.82
N LEU A 160 8.70 12.07 7.83
CA LEU A 160 9.62 12.68 6.86
C LEU A 160 10.37 13.91 7.39
N ARG A 161 9.88 14.59 8.45
CA ARG A 161 10.46 15.85 8.93
C ARG A 161 11.15 15.74 10.28
N ASP A 162 10.69 14.86 11.16
CA ASP A 162 11.25 14.71 12.50
C ASP A 162 12.65 14.10 12.44
N PRO A 163 13.71 14.82 12.91
CA PRO A 163 15.06 14.30 12.94
C PRO A 163 15.22 12.98 13.72
N GLU A 164 14.34 12.74 14.70
CA GLU A 164 14.35 11.52 15.50
C GLU A 164 13.60 10.35 14.82
N SER A 165 12.94 10.61 13.71
CA SER A 165 12.24 9.59 12.94
C SER A 165 13.20 8.51 12.42
N PRO A 166 12.82 7.23 12.46
CA PRO A 166 13.57 6.17 11.80
C PRO A 166 13.84 6.44 10.31
N TRP A 167 12.91 7.12 9.62
CA TRP A 167 13.05 7.45 8.20
C TRP A 167 14.12 8.50 7.91
N GLN A 168 14.50 9.29 8.91
CA GLN A 168 15.64 10.22 8.82
C GLN A 168 16.96 9.55 9.19
N LYS A 169 16.93 8.52 10.03
CA LYS A 169 18.11 7.81 10.54
C LYS A 169 18.54 6.65 9.65
N VAL A 170 17.59 6.00 8.97
CA VAL A 170 17.85 4.81 8.14
C VAL A 170 17.35 5.08 6.73
N ARG A 171 18.18 4.83 5.73
CA ARG A 171 17.76 4.92 4.32
C ARG A 171 16.85 3.75 3.96
N LEU A 172 15.90 3.96 3.03
CA LEU A 172 15.08 2.88 2.50
C LEU A 172 15.95 1.80 1.83
N HIS A 173 16.94 2.22 1.05
CA HIS A 173 17.95 1.34 0.48
C HIS A 173 19.12 1.22 1.45
N VAL A 174 19.20 0.07 2.11
CA VAL A 174 20.41 -0.32 2.85
C VAL A 174 21.32 -0.97 1.81
N PHE A 175 22.45 -0.31 1.49
CA PHE A 175 23.47 -0.94 0.67
C PHE A 175 24.03 -2.13 1.45
N GLU A 176 23.88 -3.34 0.93
CA GLU A 176 24.72 -4.46 1.33
C GLU A 176 26.17 -4.06 1.04
N MET A 177 26.98 -3.91 2.09
CA MET A 177 28.42 -3.76 1.98
C MET A 177 29.05 -5.12 1.71
#